data_50e0ef76decc8f68c21e31317fb6d32e
#
_entry.id   50e0ef76decc8f68c21e31317fb6d32e
#
_cell.length_a   1.000
_cell.length_b   1.000
_cell.length_c   1.000
_cell.angle_alpha   90.00
_cell.angle_beta   90.00
_cell.angle_gamma   90.00
#
_symmetry.space_group_name_H-M   'P 1'
#
loop_
_entity.id
_entity.type
_entity.pdbx_description
1 polymer ?
#
loop_
_entity_poly.entity_id
_entity_poly.type
_entity_poly.pdbx_seq_one_letter_code
_entity_poly.pdbx_strand_id
1 'polypeptide(L)'
;MTKDNVTIDPFQQTVHPSLVSPSGIARQEMLSRILNAYLRETEQHDPYVRIATRPDLSLVIELPRTGQRIYGNLLHRSAAGHHVYGDKFHIAKSDEAQPDGWREVSFEQITTLLLDEISSVEPNLEARMLKRAELEQMVYNSLEHMTSYLEHALSTTSPVTLDFRYLEQALLCGHPFHPTPKSLEGFSSSDSHAYSPEFGVSFPLSCFAAAPELVFEDWLNTVDYGSEAPWVPAEMAEAAWKHLSLESKHYVLLPCHPWQAAYLRTLEPVKSLLRQGTLIDLGTTGPSVYPTSSVRTVWNPKEGCFYKLSLHIRITNFIRENNEEQLLRTLDASRIVQQIQDRWTSEKFQILLEKGYRSLKVPEIPSSTQEALISGFSMILREAPESCSSATGAPYVVASLMEVLPGETEPLLFRAVRESLQSSLSPDRVNDMRVQTDWYEWLRQYLELSMVPLVELYAETGISLEAHVQNSMLRLEDGMPATFVVRDLEGISVNRVLAEQHGWIYQVVNANSPVLYTEEESRHRLKYYFFVNHLSHVVQRLAYYTGQQEQPYWRVVRNTLEELRKKTAESSHINDVIRDLLTTKTLPAKANLLSRFHQRGETPLYVNIPNPMR
;
A
#
# COMPACT_ATOMS: atom_id res chain seq x y z
N MET A 1 25.48 23.22 34.21
CA MET A 1 24.23 23.80 33.68
C MET A 1 23.38 22.64 33.22
N THR A 2 22.42 22.32 34.05
CA THR A 2 21.52 21.17 33.98
C THR A 2 20.58 21.30 32.77
N LYS A 3 20.58 20.28 31.91
CA LYS A 3 19.56 20.13 30.87
C LYS A 3 18.29 19.60 31.53
N ASP A 4 17.30 20.45 31.68
CA ASP A 4 15.97 20.01 32.07
C ASP A 4 15.35 19.25 30.90
N ASN A 5 15.39 17.92 31.02
CA ASN A 5 14.58 17.02 30.21
C ASN A 5 13.14 17.10 30.74
N VAL A 6 12.30 17.91 30.11
CA VAL A 6 10.86 17.81 30.29
C VAL A 6 10.41 16.60 29.45
N THR A 7 10.33 15.46 30.08
CA THR A 7 9.59 14.28 29.58
C THR A 7 8.11 14.62 29.71
N ILE A 8 7.50 15.05 28.61
CA ILE A 8 6.03 15.10 28.50
C ILE A 8 5.60 13.65 28.35
N ASP A 9 4.83 13.16 29.31
CA ASP A 9 4.17 11.85 29.25
C ASP A 9 3.17 11.88 28.08
N PRO A 10 3.39 11.16 26.98
CA PRO A 10 2.50 11.18 25.82
C PRO A 10 1.11 10.60 26.12
N PHE A 11 0.93 9.93 27.27
CA PHE A 11 -0.35 9.32 27.69
C PHE A 11 -1.23 10.23 28.54
N GLN A 12 -0.78 11.44 28.90
CA GLN A 12 -1.58 12.40 29.69
C GLN A 12 -2.31 13.47 28.85
N GLN A 13 -2.28 13.41 27.52
CA GLN A 13 -3.10 14.31 26.73
C GLN A 13 -4.58 13.92 26.83
N THR A 14 -5.37 14.76 27.50
CA THR A 14 -6.83 14.73 27.42
C THR A 14 -7.22 14.86 25.95
N VAL A 15 -7.71 13.76 25.36
CA VAL A 15 -8.25 13.75 24.00
C VAL A 15 -9.33 14.83 23.91
N HIS A 16 -9.14 15.80 23.01
CA HIS A 16 -10.12 16.86 22.82
C HIS A 16 -11.44 16.24 22.35
N PRO A 17 -12.62 16.63 22.89
CA PRO A 17 -13.91 16.04 22.54
C PRO A 17 -14.22 16.00 21.03
N SER A 18 -13.64 16.92 20.23
CA SER A 18 -13.78 16.92 18.77
C SER A 18 -13.04 15.77 18.07
N LEU A 19 -12.04 15.16 18.72
CA LEU A 19 -11.29 14.01 18.20
C LEU A 19 -11.98 12.66 18.51
N VAL A 20 -13.07 12.66 19.23
CA VAL A 20 -13.83 11.44 19.57
C VAL A 20 -14.83 11.09 18.45
N SER A 21 -15.20 12.06 17.60
CA SER A 21 -16.11 11.80 16.49
C SER A 21 -15.40 11.23 15.27
N PRO A 22 -16.02 10.33 14.49
CA PRO A 22 -15.46 9.80 13.23
C PRO A 22 -14.96 10.90 12.31
N SER A 23 -15.76 11.94 12.13
CA SER A 23 -15.43 13.10 11.32
C SER A 23 -14.22 13.90 11.84
N GLY A 24 -14.07 14.02 13.17
CA GLY A 24 -12.92 14.67 13.80
C GLY A 24 -11.64 13.87 13.56
N ILE A 25 -11.68 12.55 13.77
CA ILE A 25 -10.57 11.63 13.50
C ILE A 25 -10.20 11.70 12.00
N ALA A 26 -11.19 11.62 11.09
CA ALA A 26 -10.95 11.68 9.66
C ALA A 26 -10.26 12.98 9.23
N ARG A 27 -10.69 14.14 9.77
CA ARG A 27 -10.04 15.43 9.48
C ARG A 27 -8.59 15.48 9.96
N GLN A 28 -8.33 15.00 11.18
CA GLN A 28 -6.96 14.97 11.74
C GLN A 28 -6.04 14.07 10.91
N GLU A 29 -6.52 12.88 10.53
CA GLU A 29 -5.79 11.93 9.71
C GLU A 29 -5.53 12.48 8.29
N MET A 30 -6.53 13.07 7.65
CA MET A 30 -6.38 13.72 6.34
C MET A 30 -5.41 14.90 6.41
N LEU A 31 -5.54 15.75 7.44
CA LEU A 31 -4.65 16.89 7.62
C LEU A 31 -3.19 16.46 7.76
N SER A 32 -2.93 15.45 8.60
CA SER A 32 -1.58 14.91 8.79
C SER A 32 -0.97 14.42 7.46
N ARG A 33 -1.76 13.74 6.62
CA ARG A 33 -1.30 13.24 5.31
C ARG A 33 -1.01 14.36 4.32
N ILE A 34 -1.88 15.35 4.24
CA ILE A 34 -1.70 16.50 3.35
C ILE A 34 -0.47 17.32 3.78
N LEU A 35 -0.32 17.58 5.09
CA LEU A 35 0.82 18.32 5.63
C LEU A 35 2.14 17.56 5.43
N ASN A 36 2.17 16.25 5.71
CA ASN A 36 3.36 15.43 5.50
C ASN A 36 3.76 15.37 4.02
N ALA A 37 2.78 15.24 3.10
CA ALA A 37 3.05 15.30 1.68
C ALA A 37 3.59 16.69 1.27
N TYR A 38 2.94 17.77 1.69
CA TYR A 38 3.36 19.13 1.37
C TYR A 38 4.77 19.43 1.86
N LEU A 39 5.07 19.19 3.14
CA LEU A 39 6.39 19.45 3.73
C LEU A 39 7.49 18.66 3.04
N ARG A 40 7.24 17.37 2.76
CA ARG A 40 8.18 16.50 2.04
C ARG A 40 8.44 17.01 0.61
N GLU A 41 7.40 17.38 -0.10
CA GLU A 41 7.45 17.73 -1.52
C GLU A 41 7.90 19.16 -1.79
N THR A 42 7.92 20.01 -0.75
CA THR A 42 8.46 21.37 -0.78
C THR A 42 9.80 21.52 -0.05
N GLU A 43 10.46 20.39 0.26
CA GLU A 43 11.77 20.32 0.93
C GLU A 43 11.81 20.98 2.33
N GLN A 44 10.65 21.17 2.96
CA GLN A 44 10.55 21.65 4.34
C GLN A 44 10.68 20.49 5.33
N HIS A 45 11.82 19.79 5.30
CA HIS A 45 12.03 18.53 6.04
C HIS A 45 12.09 18.72 7.56
N ASP A 46 12.33 19.92 8.05
CA ASP A 46 12.38 20.24 9.46
C ASP A 46 11.52 21.46 9.79
N PRO A 47 10.22 21.26 10.01
CA PRO A 47 9.29 22.35 10.29
C PRO A 47 9.31 22.80 11.76
N TYR A 48 10.23 22.27 12.58
CA TYR A 48 10.31 22.63 14.01
C TYR A 48 10.81 24.05 14.21
N VAL A 49 10.12 24.81 15.08
CA VAL A 49 10.48 26.18 15.45
C VAL A 49 10.24 26.40 16.95
N ARG A 50 11.02 27.32 17.55
CA ARG A 50 10.73 27.85 18.88
C ARG A 50 10.21 29.28 18.76
N ILE A 51 8.99 29.50 19.19
CA ILE A 51 8.36 30.82 19.19
C ILE A 51 8.31 31.32 20.64
N ALA A 52 9.15 32.34 20.95
CA ALA A 52 9.28 32.80 22.34
C ALA A 52 7.98 33.35 22.94
N THR A 53 7.14 33.97 22.12
CA THR A 53 5.85 34.54 22.51
C THR A 53 4.70 33.49 22.55
N ARG A 54 4.89 32.32 21.95
CA ARG A 54 3.92 31.23 21.87
C ARG A 54 4.63 29.89 22.06
N PRO A 55 5.02 29.56 23.30
CA PRO A 55 5.74 28.31 23.59
C PRO A 55 4.90 27.04 23.35
N ASP A 56 3.59 27.19 23.21
CA ASP A 56 2.62 26.15 22.81
C ASP A 56 2.70 25.82 21.31
N LEU A 57 3.35 26.65 20.49
CA LEU A 57 3.54 26.43 19.07
C LEU A 57 5.01 26.04 18.80
N SER A 58 5.19 24.92 18.09
CA SER A 58 6.50 24.36 17.78
C SER A 58 6.66 23.95 16.30
N LEU A 59 5.68 24.32 15.47
CA LEU A 59 5.61 24.03 14.04
C LEU A 59 5.43 25.32 13.25
N VAL A 60 6.18 25.46 12.15
CA VAL A 60 5.91 26.45 11.10
C VAL A 60 5.93 25.77 9.73
N ILE A 61 4.96 26.09 8.90
CA ILE A 61 4.86 25.65 7.50
C ILE A 61 4.82 26.88 6.63
N GLU A 62 5.83 27.02 5.78
CA GLU A 62 5.96 28.16 4.88
C GLU A 62 5.12 27.96 3.63
N LEU A 63 4.37 28.97 3.22
CA LEU A 63 3.61 29.05 1.97
C LEU A 63 4.17 30.22 1.14
N PRO A 64 5.35 30.04 0.52
CA PRO A 64 6.12 31.17 -0.02
C PRO A 64 5.47 31.85 -1.22
N ARG A 65 4.65 31.14 -2.01
CA ARG A 65 3.98 31.71 -3.19
C ARG A 65 2.79 32.58 -2.83
N THR A 66 2.08 32.20 -1.76
CA THR A 66 0.94 32.97 -1.23
C THR A 66 1.35 33.94 -0.12
N GLY A 67 2.61 33.86 0.35
CA GLY A 67 3.17 34.73 1.38
C GLY A 67 2.56 34.50 2.77
N GLN A 68 2.07 33.29 3.04
CA GLN A 68 1.44 32.95 4.31
C GLN A 68 2.27 31.92 5.08
N ARG A 69 1.95 31.78 6.37
CA ARG A 69 2.54 30.76 7.27
C ARG A 69 1.45 30.11 8.08
N ILE A 70 1.55 28.78 8.20
CA ILE A 70 0.71 27.99 9.11
C ILE A 70 1.56 27.61 10.32
N TYR A 71 1.03 27.81 11.51
CA TYR A 71 1.68 27.48 12.78
C TYR A 71 0.86 26.45 13.53
N GLY A 72 1.52 25.59 14.29
CA GLY A 72 0.87 24.56 15.08
C GLY A 72 1.78 23.99 16.16
N ASN A 73 1.37 22.87 16.73
CA ASN A 73 2.19 22.10 17.64
C ASN A 73 2.69 20.82 16.95
N LEU A 74 4.00 20.58 17.02
CA LEU A 74 4.65 19.39 16.51
C LEU A 74 4.85 18.40 17.66
N LEU A 75 4.03 17.34 17.70
CA LEU A 75 4.09 16.32 18.75
C LEU A 75 5.23 15.32 18.53
N HIS A 76 5.51 14.99 17.25
CA HIS A 76 6.64 14.14 16.89
C HIS A 76 7.32 14.67 15.63
N ARG A 77 8.63 14.85 15.73
CA ARG A 77 9.50 15.26 14.62
C ARG A 77 10.13 14.02 13.99
N SER A 78 9.73 13.68 12.78
CA SER A 78 10.24 12.52 12.06
C SER A 78 11.39 12.90 11.13
N ALA A 79 12.44 12.07 11.12
CA ALA A 79 13.58 12.22 10.21
C ALA A 79 13.22 11.98 8.73
N ALA A 80 12.20 11.16 8.48
CA ALA A 80 11.71 10.83 7.14
C ALA A 80 10.38 11.54 6.78
N GLY A 81 9.94 12.50 7.61
CA GLY A 81 8.78 13.34 7.34
C GLY A 81 7.43 12.76 7.81
N HIS A 82 7.40 11.67 8.58
CA HIS A 82 6.18 11.17 9.24
C HIS A 82 5.89 11.97 10.52
N HIS A 83 5.72 13.28 10.39
CA HIS A 83 5.45 14.14 11.55
C HIS A 83 4.08 13.83 12.16
N VAL A 84 3.94 14.09 13.46
CA VAL A 84 2.67 14.03 14.19
C VAL A 84 2.38 15.42 14.74
N TYR A 85 1.16 15.89 14.54
CA TYR A 85 0.74 17.26 14.83
C TYR A 85 -0.29 17.29 15.95
N GLY A 86 -0.32 18.41 16.67
CA GLY A 86 -1.44 18.76 17.53
C GLY A 86 -2.70 19.11 16.74
N ASP A 87 -3.78 19.37 17.45
CA ASP A 87 -5.13 19.60 16.91
C ASP A 87 -5.39 21.06 16.49
N LYS A 88 -4.58 22.02 16.97
CA LYS A 88 -4.79 23.45 16.74
C LYS A 88 -3.74 24.06 15.81
N PHE A 89 -4.24 24.74 14.80
CA PHE A 89 -3.41 25.46 13.84
C PHE A 89 -3.81 26.94 13.79
N HIS A 90 -2.82 27.77 13.47
CA HIS A 90 -2.98 29.22 13.40
C HIS A 90 -2.32 29.76 12.13
N ILE A 91 -2.81 30.89 11.64
CA ILE A 91 -2.12 31.68 10.61
C ILE A 91 -1.71 33.05 11.17
N ALA A 92 -0.59 33.55 10.71
CA ALA A 92 -0.16 34.93 10.90
C ALA A 92 0.49 35.41 9.59
N LYS A 93 0.37 36.69 9.27
CA LYS A 93 1.09 37.29 8.15
C LYS A 93 2.60 37.28 8.45
N SER A 94 3.42 37.05 7.42
CA SER A 94 4.87 36.84 7.55
C SER A 94 5.62 37.99 8.30
N ASP A 95 5.07 39.18 8.31
CA ASP A 95 5.70 40.37 8.89
C ASP A 95 5.17 40.77 10.29
N GLU A 96 4.15 40.08 10.79
CA GLU A 96 3.50 40.37 12.07
C GLU A 96 3.92 39.41 13.16
N ALA A 97 5.09 39.64 13.76
CA ALA A 97 5.50 38.98 15.01
C ALA A 97 4.73 39.50 16.25
N GLN A 98 3.56 40.13 16.06
CA GLN A 98 2.77 40.70 17.16
C GLN A 98 1.75 39.72 17.71
N PRO A 99 1.53 39.70 19.05
CA PRO A 99 0.63 38.71 19.69
C PRO A 99 -0.82 38.73 19.23
N ASP A 100 -1.30 39.84 18.69
CA ASP A 100 -2.72 40.04 18.34
C ASP A 100 -3.08 39.62 16.89
N GLY A 101 -2.11 39.17 16.11
CA GLY A 101 -2.32 38.76 14.70
C GLY A 101 -2.60 37.28 14.45
N TRP A 102 -2.64 36.45 15.50
CA TRP A 102 -2.85 35.01 15.40
C TRP A 102 -4.34 34.65 15.25
N ARG A 103 -4.67 33.94 14.18
CA ARG A 103 -6.03 33.45 13.95
C ARG A 103 -6.02 31.91 13.85
N GLU A 104 -6.80 31.26 14.69
CA GLU A 104 -7.02 29.83 14.59
C GLU A 104 -7.72 29.47 13.27
N VAL A 105 -7.31 28.39 12.64
CA VAL A 105 -7.81 27.93 11.32
C VAL A 105 -8.28 26.49 11.37
N SER A 106 -9.37 26.22 10.64
CA SER A 106 -9.95 24.90 10.52
C SER A 106 -9.22 24.04 9.48
N PHE A 107 -9.55 22.74 9.43
CA PHE A 107 -9.12 21.82 8.38
C PHE A 107 -9.38 22.38 6.98
N GLU A 108 -10.59 22.88 6.75
CA GLU A 108 -11.02 23.40 5.44
C GLU A 108 -10.18 24.62 5.02
N GLN A 109 -9.90 25.51 5.98
CA GLN A 109 -9.07 26.68 5.71
C GLN A 109 -7.62 26.31 5.41
N ILE A 110 -7.02 25.36 6.15
CA ILE A 110 -5.67 24.86 5.89
C ILE A 110 -5.61 24.20 4.51
N THR A 111 -6.58 23.35 4.19
CA THR A 111 -6.69 22.70 2.88
C THR A 111 -6.75 23.73 1.77
N THR A 112 -7.58 24.77 1.88
CA THR A 112 -7.65 25.88 0.92
C THR A 112 -6.31 26.57 0.74
N LEU A 113 -5.61 26.92 1.83
CA LEU A 113 -4.31 27.58 1.79
C LEU A 113 -3.25 26.73 1.07
N LEU A 114 -3.19 25.43 1.35
CA LEU A 114 -2.27 24.50 0.71
C LEU A 114 -2.58 24.33 -0.77
N LEU A 115 -3.86 24.19 -1.14
CA LEU A 115 -4.27 24.08 -2.54
C LEU A 115 -3.99 25.35 -3.34
N ASP A 116 -4.19 26.53 -2.76
CA ASP A 116 -3.83 27.82 -3.35
C ASP A 116 -2.32 27.94 -3.58
N GLU A 117 -1.53 27.55 -2.59
CA GLU A 117 -0.06 27.52 -2.67
C GLU A 117 0.43 26.60 -3.79
N ILE A 118 -0.06 25.36 -3.81
CA ILE A 118 0.34 24.34 -4.81
C ILE A 118 -0.11 24.74 -6.20
N SER A 119 -1.37 25.21 -6.35
CA SER A 119 -1.91 25.57 -7.66
C SER A 119 -1.23 26.77 -8.28
N SER A 120 -0.61 27.64 -7.48
CA SER A 120 0.06 28.85 -7.98
C SER A 120 1.29 28.56 -8.85
N VAL A 121 1.75 27.30 -8.96
CA VAL A 121 2.79 26.88 -9.93
C VAL A 121 2.27 26.85 -11.37
N GLU A 122 0.97 26.73 -11.57
CA GLU A 122 0.33 26.70 -12.90
C GLU A 122 0.12 28.14 -13.39
N PRO A 123 0.80 28.55 -14.45
CA PRO A 123 0.72 29.92 -14.94
C PRO A 123 -0.60 30.24 -15.64
N ASN A 124 -1.23 29.23 -16.26
CA ASN A 124 -2.52 29.42 -16.91
C ASN A 124 -3.64 29.43 -15.88
N LEU A 125 -4.38 30.54 -15.79
CA LEU A 125 -5.40 30.72 -14.77
C LEU A 125 -6.54 29.69 -14.86
N GLU A 126 -7.02 29.38 -16.06
CA GLU A 126 -8.11 28.44 -16.28
C GLU A 126 -7.68 27.01 -15.89
N ALA A 127 -6.50 26.56 -16.36
CA ALA A 127 -5.92 25.28 -15.99
C ALA A 127 -5.64 25.19 -14.47
N ARG A 128 -5.19 26.29 -13.86
CA ARG A 128 -5.00 26.39 -12.40
C ARG A 128 -6.29 26.14 -11.64
N MET A 129 -7.36 26.85 -12.02
CA MET A 129 -8.66 26.74 -11.37
C MET A 129 -9.23 25.32 -11.52
N LEU A 130 -9.13 24.73 -12.71
CA LEU A 130 -9.61 23.38 -12.98
C LEU A 130 -8.87 22.34 -12.15
N LYS A 131 -7.54 22.30 -12.21
CA LYS A 131 -6.71 21.35 -11.47
C LYS A 131 -6.87 21.48 -9.95
N ARG A 132 -6.99 22.73 -9.46
CA ARG A 132 -7.24 23.00 -8.06
C ARG A 132 -8.59 22.45 -7.61
N ALA A 133 -9.64 22.73 -8.38
CA ALA A 133 -11.00 22.26 -8.07
C ALA A 133 -11.08 20.72 -8.10
N GLU A 134 -10.43 20.07 -9.07
CA GLU A 134 -10.37 18.61 -9.15
C GLU A 134 -9.66 18.01 -7.92
N LEU A 135 -8.49 18.55 -7.53
CA LEU A 135 -7.77 18.08 -6.35
C LEU A 135 -8.58 18.30 -5.07
N GLU A 136 -9.23 19.46 -4.94
CA GLU A 136 -10.10 19.77 -3.81
C GLU A 136 -11.26 18.78 -3.70
N GLN A 137 -11.94 18.49 -4.81
CA GLN A 137 -13.02 17.50 -4.86
C GLN A 137 -12.54 16.12 -4.39
N MET A 138 -11.35 15.69 -4.82
CA MET A 138 -10.80 14.41 -4.41
C MET A 138 -10.40 14.36 -2.93
N VAL A 139 -9.90 15.48 -2.38
CA VAL A 139 -9.62 15.58 -0.94
C VAL A 139 -10.91 15.38 -0.13
N TYR A 140 -11.99 16.06 -0.50
CA TYR A 140 -13.28 15.93 0.20
C TYR A 140 -13.94 14.56 -0.03
N ASN A 141 -13.82 13.98 -1.23
CA ASN A 141 -14.27 12.61 -1.50
C ASN A 141 -13.51 11.61 -0.60
N SER A 142 -12.19 11.77 -0.48
CA SER A 142 -11.38 10.93 0.42
C SER A 142 -11.76 11.11 1.90
N LEU A 143 -12.06 12.33 2.33
CA LEU A 143 -12.52 12.63 3.69
C LEU A 143 -13.89 11.99 3.98
N GLU A 144 -14.81 12.03 3.03
CA GLU A 144 -16.15 11.43 3.16
C GLU A 144 -16.04 9.91 3.31
N HIS A 145 -15.28 9.23 2.45
CA HIS A 145 -15.07 7.80 2.54
C HIS A 145 -14.38 7.41 3.86
N MET A 146 -13.31 8.11 4.24
CA MET A 146 -12.61 7.86 5.51
C MET A 146 -13.56 8.03 6.70
N THR A 147 -14.40 9.07 6.70
CA THR A 147 -15.39 9.29 7.76
C THR A 147 -16.36 8.12 7.87
N SER A 148 -16.90 7.65 6.73
CA SER A 148 -17.83 6.53 6.69
C SER A 148 -17.19 5.21 7.17
N TYR A 149 -15.93 4.95 6.80
CA TYR A 149 -15.18 3.78 7.29
C TYR A 149 -14.95 3.83 8.80
N LEU A 150 -14.59 5.00 9.33
CA LEU A 150 -14.40 5.20 10.77
C LEU A 150 -15.73 5.10 11.54
N GLU A 151 -16.84 5.58 10.99
CA GLU A 151 -18.19 5.43 11.57
C GLU A 151 -18.56 3.94 11.66
N HIS A 152 -18.33 3.18 10.59
CA HIS A 152 -18.55 1.74 10.58
C HIS A 152 -17.67 1.03 11.62
N ALA A 153 -16.38 1.33 11.66
CA ALA A 153 -15.45 0.72 12.61
C ALA A 153 -15.79 1.01 14.07
N LEU A 154 -16.29 2.21 14.38
CA LEU A 154 -16.78 2.56 15.75
C LEU A 154 -18.10 1.89 16.09
N SER A 155 -18.94 1.58 15.09
CA SER A 155 -20.24 0.93 15.30
C SER A 155 -20.14 -0.60 15.41
N THR A 156 -19.00 -1.18 15.00
CA THR A 156 -18.74 -2.61 15.03
C THR A 156 -17.79 -2.98 16.15
N THR A 157 -17.96 -4.18 16.70
CA THR A 157 -17.03 -4.70 17.72
C THR A 157 -15.78 -5.22 17.04
N SER A 158 -14.61 -4.75 17.46
CA SER A 158 -13.34 -5.33 17.04
C SER A 158 -13.29 -6.83 17.38
N PRO A 159 -12.70 -7.68 16.52
CA PRO A 159 -12.58 -9.10 16.81
C PRO A 159 -11.75 -9.34 18.06
N VAL A 160 -12.06 -10.42 18.77
CA VAL A 160 -11.31 -10.82 19.97
C VAL A 160 -9.85 -11.13 19.63
N THR A 161 -9.61 -11.72 18.46
CA THR A 161 -8.28 -12.06 17.95
C THR A 161 -8.11 -11.52 16.54
N LEU A 162 -6.95 -10.95 16.26
CA LEU A 162 -6.59 -10.48 14.93
C LEU A 162 -6.41 -11.67 13.97
N ASP A 163 -7.13 -11.66 12.87
CA ASP A 163 -6.97 -12.62 11.78
C ASP A 163 -6.54 -11.95 10.47
N PHE A 164 -6.15 -12.77 9.50
CA PHE A 164 -5.70 -12.29 8.19
C PHE A 164 -6.76 -11.44 7.48
N ARG A 165 -8.01 -11.90 7.47
CA ARG A 165 -9.13 -11.20 6.83
C ARG A 165 -9.35 -9.82 7.43
N TYR A 166 -9.45 -9.77 8.77
CA TYR A 166 -9.66 -8.50 9.47
C TYR A 166 -8.57 -7.48 9.14
N LEU A 167 -7.31 -7.90 9.13
CA LEU A 167 -6.18 -7.01 8.85
C LEU A 167 -6.13 -6.55 7.38
N GLU A 168 -6.54 -7.38 6.43
CA GLU A 168 -6.70 -6.92 5.04
C GLU A 168 -7.80 -5.85 4.91
N GLN A 169 -8.78 -5.85 5.79
CA GLN A 169 -9.94 -4.96 5.76
C GLN A 169 -9.84 -3.77 6.74
N ALA A 170 -8.83 -3.76 7.64
CA ALA A 170 -8.66 -2.74 8.67
C ALA A 170 -7.81 -1.52 8.25
N LEU A 171 -7.44 -1.38 6.98
CA LEU A 171 -6.66 -0.24 6.48
C LEU A 171 -7.59 0.97 6.23
N LEU A 172 -8.02 1.64 7.31
CA LEU A 172 -9.06 2.67 7.27
C LEU A 172 -8.59 4.01 6.72
N CYS A 173 -7.34 4.40 7.01
CA CYS A 173 -6.81 5.74 6.71
C CYS A 173 -5.89 5.78 5.50
N GLY A 174 -5.29 4.67 5.10
CA GLY A 174 -4.49 4.54 3.89
C GLY A 174 -3.10 5.21 3.95
N HIS A 175 -2.51 5.48 2.80
CA HIS A 175 -1.11 5.89 2.66
C HIS A 175 -0.77 7.22 3.36
N PRO A 176 0.26 7.29 4.25
CA PRO A 176 0.54 8.46 5.10
C PRO A 176 1.05 9.71 4.37
N PHE A 177 1.42 9.61 3.08
CA PHE A 177 1.86 10.72 2.25
C PHE A 177 1.01 10.88 0.98
N HIS A 178 -0.22 10.39 1.01
CA HIS A 178 -1.13 10.61 -0.12
C HIS A 178 -2.18 11.67 0.25
N PRO A 179 -2.37 12.73 -0.56
CA PRO A 179 -3.32 13.81 -0.23
C PRO A 179 -4.78 13.34 -0.29
N THR A 180 -5.04 12.25 -1.01
CA THR A 180 -6.39 11.69 -1.22
C THR A 180 -6.37 10.17 -1.03
N PRO A 181 -5.98 9.65 0.18
CA PRO A 181 -5.64 8.24 0.36
C PRO A 181 -6.82 7.27 0.20
N LYS A 182 -8.04 7.75 0.40
CA LYS A 182 -9.29 6.99 0.28
C LYS A 182 -10.24 7.55 -0.79
N SER A 183 -9.72 8.37 -1.71
CA SER A 183 -10.52 8.83 -2.85
C SER A 183 -10.90 7.65 -3.73
N LEU A 184 -12.20 7.56 -4.02
CA LEU A 184 -12.83 6.47 -4.75
C LEU A 184 -13.94 7.06 -5.63
N GLU A 185 -13.77 6.93 -6.96
CA GLU A 185 -14.71 7.42 -7.96
C GLU A 185 -15.21 6.27 -8.82
N GLY A 186 -16.52 6.20 -9.02
CA GLY A 186 -17.18 5.16 -9.80
C GLY A 186 -18.12 4.29 -8.98
N PHE A 187 -17.87 4.08 -7.70
CA PHE A 187 -18.83 3.47 -6.79
C PHE A 187 -19.88 4.49 -6.34
N SER A 188 -21.13 4.05 -6.28
CA SER A 188 -22.16 4.71 -5.49
C SER A 188 -21.94 4.44 -3.99
N SER A 189 -22.65 5.15 -3.12
CA SER A 189 -22.61 4.86 -1.67
C SER A 189 -23.01 3.40 -1.37
N SER A 190 -24.01 2.84 -2.05
CA SER A 190 -24.41 1.44 -1.90
C SER A 190 -23.33 0.47 -2.40
N ASP A 191 -22.63 0.79 -3.50
CA ASP A 191 -21.53 -0.04 -4.01
C ASP A 191 -20.35 -0.04 -3.02
N SER A 192 -20.03 1.13 -2.45
CA SER A 192 -18.99 1.24 -1.43
C SER A 192 -19.29 0.34 -0.23
N HIS A 193 -20.51 0.35 0.29
CA HIS A 193 -20.93 -0.53 1.39
C HIS A 193 -20.94 -2.02 1.01
N ALA A 194 -21.16 -2.35 -0.26
CA ALA A 194 -21.19 -3.73 -0.73
C ALA A 194 -19.79 -4.32 -1.02
N TYR A 195 -18.81 -3.48 -1.40
CA TYR A 195 -17.57 -3.95 -2.00
C TYR A 195 -16.29 -3.40 -1.36
N SER A 196 -16.34 -2.31 -0.58
CA SER A 196 -15.13 -1.78 0.05
C SER A 196 -14.72 -2.63 1.25
N PRO A 197 -13.44 -3.04 1.34
CA PRO A 197 -12.95 -3.90 2.42
C PRO A 197 -13.14 -3.30 3.80
N GLU A 198 -13.09 -1.99 3.94
CA GLU A 198 -13.21 -1.25 5.19
C GLU A 198 -14.57 -1.46 5.90
N PHE A 199 -15.57 -1.96 5.18
CA PHE A 199 -16.85 -2.38 5.76
C PHE A 199 -16.89 -3.86 6.17
N GLY A 200 -15.77 -4.58 6.14
CA GLY A 200 -15.69 -5.98 6.57
C GLY A 200 -16.49 -6.95 5.68
N VAL A 201 -16.72 -6.60 4.42
CA VAL A 201 -17.64 -7.29 3.51
C VAL A 201 -17.04 -8.56 2.91
N SER A 202 -17.95 -9.40 2.40
CA SER A 202 -17.65 -10.52 1.49
C SER A 202 -18.75 -10.63 0.45
N PHE A 203 -18.42 -11.09 -0.74
CA PHE A 203 -19.37 -11.26 -1.83
C PHE A 203 -18.98 -12.41 -2.76
N PRO A 204 -19.94 -13.08 -3.41
CA PRO A 204 -19.64 -14.03 -4.46
C PRO A 204 -19.27 -13.30 -5.75
N LEU A 205 -18.38 -13.90 -6.57
CA LEU A 205 -17.99 -13.34 -7.86
C LEU A 205 -19.07 -13.54 -8.93
N SER A 206 -19.09 -12.67 -9.94
CA SER A 206 -19.77 -12.95 -11.20
C SER A 206 -18.88 -13.81 -12.10
N CYS A 207 -19.50 -14.54 -13.03
CA CYS A 207 -18.79 -15.40 -13.96
C CYS A 207 -19.32 -15.20 -15.37
N PHE A 208 -18.40 -15.12 -16.33
CA PHE A 208 -18.72 -15.26 -17.75
C PHE A 208 -18.08 -16.56 -18.26
N ALA A 209 -18.71 -17.15 -19.28
CA ALA A 209 -18.10 -18.25 -20.02
C ALA A 209 -17.80 -17.75 -21.45
N ALA A 210 -16.57 -17.84 -21.89
CA ALA A 210 -16.12 -17.35 -23.20
C ALA A 210 -15.73 -18.52 -24.10
N ALA A 211 -16.04 -18.44 -25.39
CA ALA A 211 -15.55 -19.35 -26.40
C ALA A 211 -14.01 -19.35 -26.38
N PRO A 212 -13.33 -20.53 -26.48
CA PRO A 212 -11.89 -20.65 -26.28
C PRO A 212 -11.04 -19.73 -27.18
N GLU A 213 -11.49 -19.50 -28.40
CA GLU A 213 -10.82 -18.59 -29.37
C GLU A 213 -10.80 -17.11 -28.97
N LEU A 214 -11.63 -16.74 -27.99
CA LEU A 214 -11.67 -15.38 -27.45
C LEU A 214 -10.85 -15.22 -26.17
N VAL A 215 -10.30 -16.31 -25.63
CA VAL A 215 -9.58 -16.26 -24.36
C VAL A 215 -8.14 -15.86 -24.59
N PHE A 216 -7.71 -14.85 -23.84
CA PHE A 216 -6.33 -14.38 -23.79
C PHE A 216 -5.76 -14.73 -22.42
N GLU A 217 -4.87 -15.72 -22.39
CA GLU A 217 -4.29 -16.21 -21.13
C GLU A 217 -2.83 -16.63 -21.30
N ASP A 218 -2.09 -16.56 -20.23
CA ASP A 218 -0.74 -17.08 -20.13
C ASP A 218 -0.39 -17.44 -18.67
N TRP A 219 0.48 -18.45 -18.49
CA TRP A 219 0.69 -19.12 -17.22
C TRP A 219 2.15 -19.43 -16.96
N LEU A 220 2.55 -19.50 -15.68
CA LEU A 220 3.92 -19.85 -15.29
C LEU A 220 4.33 -21.23 -15.78
N ASN A 221 3.46 -22.24 -15.57
CA ASN A 221 3.72 -23.63 -15.92
C ASN A 221 2.57 -24.17 -16.79
N THR A 222 2.84 -24.37 -18.06
CA THR A 222 1.85 -24.92 -19.00
C THR A 222 1.60 -26.43 -18.83
N VAL A 223 2.45 -27.13 -18.06
CA VAL A 223 2.46 -28.61 -18.00
C VAL A 223 1.60 -29.19 -16.88
N ASP A 224 1.44 -28.47 -15.75
CA ASP A 224 0.80 -29.03 -14.54
C ASP A 224 -0.64 -28.57 -14.31
N TYR A 225 -1.10 -27.58 -15.03
CA TYR A 225 -2.46 -27.07 -14.89
C TYR A 225 -3.29 -27.45 -16.12
N GLY A 226 -3.74 -28.69 -16.14
CA GLY A 226 -4.82 -29.11 -17.04
C GLY A 226 -6.10 -28.31 -16.73
N SER A 227 -7.23 -28.69 -17.31
CA SER A 227 -8.55 -28.06 -17.14
C SER A 227 -9.04 -27.88 -15.68
N GLU A 228 -8.27 -28.30 -14.70
CA GLU A 228 -8.58 -28.32 -13.26
C GLU A 228 -7.81 -27.28 -12.41
N ALA A 229 -7.11 -26.32 -13.02
CA ALA A 229 -6.44 -25.29 -12.25
C ALA A 229 -7.43 -24.44 -11.43
N PRO A 230 -7.07 -23.94 -10.22
CA PRO A 230 -7.97 -23.18 -9.34
C PRO A 230 -8.26 -21.75 -9.83
N TRP A 231 -8.37 -21.59 -11.15
CA TRP A 231 -8.66 -20.32 -11.83
C TRP A 231 -10.03 -19.78 -11.52
N VAL A 232 -10.90 -20.70 -11.13
CA VAL A 232 -12.28 -20.45 -10.80
C VAL A 232 -12.57 -21.25 -9.54
N PRO A 233 -13.23 -20.68 -8.53
CA PRO A 233 -13.64 -21.45 -7.38
C PRO A 233 -14.38 -22.73 -7.81
N ALA A 234 -14.05 -23.89 -7.22
CA ALA A 234 -14.62 -25.18 -7.61
C ALA A 234 -16.16 -25.16 -7.60
N GLU A 235 -16.75 -24.54 -6.57
CA GLU A 235 -18.20 -24.36 -6.48
C GLU A 235 -18.78 -23.50 -7.61
N MET A 236 -18.03 -22.47 -8.06
CA MET A 236 -18.43 -21.65 -9.21
C MET A 236 -18.38 -22.46 -10.50
N ALA A 237 -17.31 -23.23 -10.71
CA ALA A 237 -17.19 -24.10 -11.87
C ALA A 237 -18.32 -25.12 -11.93
N GLU A 238 -18.64 -25.78 -10.81
CA GLU A 238 -19.75 -26.74 -10.72
C GLU A 238 -21.10 -26.10 -11.05
N ALA A 239 -21.36 -24.89 -10.52
CA ALA A 239 -22.58 -24.14 -10.82
C ALA A 239 -22.66 -23.76 -12.30
N ALA A 240 -21.55 -23.27 -12.87
CA ALA A 240 -21.43 -22.88 -14.27
C ALA A 240 -21.74 -24.07 -15.20
N TRP A 241 -21.16 -25.23 -14.94
CA TRP A 241 -21.35 -26.42 -15.77
C TRP A 241 -22.78 -26.97 -15.72
N LYS A 242 -23.56 -26.66 -14.68
CA LYS A 242 -25.00 -26.98 -14.63
C LYS A 242 -25.86 -26.09 -15.54
N HIS A 243 -25.43 -24.87 -15.77
CA HIS A 243 -26.15 -23.88 -16.59
C HIS A 243 -25.74 -23.91 -18.05
N LEU A 244 -24.54 -24.38 -18.38
CA LEU A 244 -24.06 -24.41 -19.76
C LEU A 244 -24.65 -25.62 -20.52
N SER A 245 -24.99 -25.37 -21.79
CA SER A 245 -25.37 -26.43 -22.73
C SER A 245 -24.18 -27.38 -22.94
N LEU A 246 -24.47 -28.61 -23.44
CA LEU A 246 -23.41 -29.55 -23.81
C LEU A 246 -22.45 -28.98 -24.84
N GLU A 247 -22.95 -28.17 -25.76
CA GLU A 247 -22.15 -27.50 -26.81
C GLU A 247 -21.23 -26.41 -26.24
N SER A 248 -21.59 -25.77 -25.12
CA SER A 248 -20.81 -24.71 -24.48
C SER A 248 -19.95 -25.18 -23.30
N LYS A 249 -19.93 -26.50 -22.99
CA LYS A 249 -19.09 -27.02 -21.88
C LYS A 249 -17.59 -26.92 -22.10
N HIS A 250 -17.14 -26.64 -23.32
CA HIS A 250 -15.75 -26.38 -23.65
C HIS A 250 -15.35 -24.90 -23.44
N TYR A 251 -16.31 -24.02 -23.11
CA TYR A 251 -16.04 -22.61 -22.85
C TYR A 251 -15.18 -22.43 -21.60
N VAL A 252 -14.41 -21.35 -21.60
CA VAL A 252 -13.50 -20.99 -20.51
C VAL A 252 -14.20 -20.02 -19.58
N LEU A 253 -14.14 -20.32 -18.28
CA LEU A 253 -14.76 -19.49 -17.26
C LEU A 253 -13.88 -18.28 -16.92
N LEU A 254 -14.51 -17.10 -16.85
CA LEU A 254 -13.90 -15.81 -16.53
C LEU A 254 -14.55 -15.24 -15.26
N PRO A 255 -13.96 -15.45 -14.07
CA PRO A 255 -14.44 -14.80 -12.85
C PRO A 255 -14.26 -13.28 -12.95
N CYS A 256 -15.24 -12.55 -12.45
CA CYS A 256 -15.29 -11.10 -12.56
C CYS A 256 -15.85 -10.50 -11.26
N HIS A 257 -15.38 -9.32 -10.89
CA HIS A 257 -15.98 -8.57 -9.79
C HIS A 257 -17.45 -8.22 -10.13
N PRO A 258 -18.43 -8.37 -9.21
CA PRO A 258 -19.85 -8.17 -9.52
C PRO A 258 -20.16 -6.77 -10.10
N TRP A 259 -19.54 -5.73 -9.54
CA TRP A 259 -19.66 -4.38 -10.07
C TRP A 259 -19.09 -4.27 -11.49
N GLN A 260 -17.90 -4.86 -11.72
CA GLN A 260 -17.27 -4.86 -13.04
C GLN A 260 -18.14 -5.60 -14.07
N ALA A 261 -18.73 -6.72 -13.68
CA ALA A 261 -19.65 -7.44 -14.56
C ALA A 261 -20.87 -6.58 -14.95
N ALA A 262 -21.42 -5.81 -14.01
CA ALA A 262 -22.48 -4.86 -14.31
C ALA A 262 -22.01 -3.77 -15.29
N TYR A 263 -20.82 -3.22 -15.10
CA TYR A 263 -20.22 -2.27 -16.03
C TYR A 263 -20.01 -2.88 -17.42
N LEU A 264 -19.41 -4.06 -17.52
CA LEU A 264 -19.14 -4.74 -18.79
C LEU A 264 -20.41 -5.01 -19.59
N ARG A 265 -21.53 -5.35 -18.95
CA ARG A 265 -22.84 -5.52 -19.59
C ARG A 265 -23.37 -4.25 -20.27
N THR A 266 -22.85 -3.06 -19.91
CA THR A 266 -23.22 -1.80 -20.55
C THR A 266 -22.50 -1.58 -21.88
N LEU A 267 -21.34 -2.22 -22.11
CA LEU A 267 -20.50 -2.03 -23.27
C LEU A 267 -21.09 -2.71 -24.51
N GLU A 268 -21.19 -1.99 -25.63
CA GLU A 268 -21.77 -2.53 -26.86
C GLU A 268 -21.00 -3.74 -27.42
N PRO A 269 -19.65 -3.79 -27.39
CA PRO A 269 -18.91 -4.99 -27.79
C PRO A 269 -19.30 -6.23 -26.97
N VAL A 270 -19.47 -6.08 -25.66
CA VAL A 270 -19.89 -7.18 -24.77
C VAL A 270 -21.32 -7.64 -25.08
N LYS A 271 -22.25 -6.69 -25.29
CA LYS A 271 -23.62 -7.02 -25.72
C LYS A 271 -23.65 -7.79 -27.05
N SER A 272 -22.76 -7.44 -27.97
CA SER A 272 -22.64 -8.14 -29.25
C SER A 272 -22.20 -9.60 -29.06
N LEU A 273 -21.16 -9.85 -28.26
CA LEU A 273 -20.66 -11.19 -27.94
C LEU A 273 -21.72 -12.03 -27.21
N LEU A 274 -22.47 -11.44 -26.29
CA LEU A 274 -23.57 -12.10 -25.59
C LEU A 274 -24.70 -12.49 -26.58
N ARG A 275 -25.05 -11.62 -27.53
CA ARG A 275 -26.08 -11.93 -28.57
C ARG A 275 -25.61 -13.02 -29.54
N GLN A 276 -24.32 -13.09 -29.82
CA GLN A 276 -23.71 -14.11 -30.68
C GLN A 276 -23.56 -15.46 -29.97
N GLY A 277 -23.68 -15.49 -28.65
CA GLY A 277 -23.46 -16.68 -27.83
C GLY A 277 -21.99 -17.07 -27.65
N THR A 278 -21.03 -16.29 -28.17
CA THR A 278 -19.59 -16.51 -27.99
C THR A 278 -19.10 -16.09 -26.60
N LEU A 279 -19.91 -15.31 -25.90
CA LEU A 279 -19.79 -15.01 -24.47
C LEU A 279 -21.14 -15.32 -23.81
N ILE A 280 -21.12 -15.99 -22.66
CA ILE A 280 -22.30 -16.34 -21.88
C ILE A 280 -22.18 -15.72 -20.50
N ASP A 281 -23.20 -14.98 -20.07
CA ASP A 281 -23.27 -14.43 -18.73
C ASP A 281 -23.91 -15.46 -17.78
N LEU A 282 -23.17 -15.94 -16.83
CA LEU A 282 -23.60 -16.92 -15.84
C LEU A 282 -24.11 -16.29 -14.53
N GLY A 283 -24.06 -14.94 -14.47
CA GLY A 283 -24.44 -14.19 -13.29
C GLY A 283 -23.48 -14.34 -12.13
N THR A 284 -23.97 -14.08 -10.92
CA THR A 284 -23.20 -14.17 -9.68
C THR A 284 -23.36 -15.55 -9.07
N THR A 285 -22.24 -16.25 -8.78
CA THR A 285 -22.27 -17.63 -8.31
C THR A 285 -21.00 -18.00 -7.53
N GLY A 286 -21.02 -19.10 -6.83
CA GLY A 286 -19.87 -19.63 -6.07
C GLY A 286 -19.76 -19.09 -4.65
N PRO A 287 -18.65 -19.38 -3.96
CA PRO A 287 -18.43 -19.00 -2.58
C PRO A 287 -18.17 -17.50 -2.47
N SER A 288 -18.43 -16.95 -1.29
CA SER A 288 -18.01 -15.58 -0.98
C SER A 288 -16.48 -15.47 -0.89
N VAL A 289 -15.96 -14.43 -1.50
CA VAL A 289 -14.57 -14.00 -1.41
C VAL A 289 -14.48 -12.70 -0.60
N TYR A 290 -13.30 -12.36 -0.12
CA TYR A 290 -13.07 -11.21 0.75
C TYR A 290 -12.18 -10.19 0.05
N PRO A 291 -12.66 -8.94 -0.19
CA PRO A 291 -11.81 -7.90 -0.75
C PRO A 291 -10.68 -7.58 0.21
N THR A 292 -9.48 -7.39 -0.34
CA THR A 292 -8.29 -6.97 0.38
C THR A 292 -8.15 -5.46 0.38
N SER A 293 -7.13 -4.93 1.04
CA SER A 293 -6.82 -3.50 1.09
C SER A 293 -6.63 -2.82 -0.28
N SER A 294 -6.50 -3.59 -1.36
CA SER A 294 -6.46 -3.07 -2.74
C SER A 294 -7.83 -2.91 -3.39
N VAL A 295 -8.92 -3.31 -2.71
CA VAL A 295 -10.32 -3.32 -3.17
C VAL A 295 -10.57 -4.35 -4.28
N ARG A 296 -9.80 -4.31 -5.38
CA ARG A 296 -9.96 -5.18 -6.56
C ARG A 296 -9.38 -6.59 -6.42
N THR A 297 -8.44 -6.78 -5.49
CA THR A 297 -7.92 -8.11 -5.19
C THR A 297 -8.75 -8.74 -4.10
N VAL A 298 -9.23 -9.94 -4.35
CA VAL A 298 -10.05 -10.67 -3.40
C VAL A 298 -9.37 -11.95 -2.96
N TRP A 299 -9.50 -12.28 -1.67
CA TRP A 299 -8.98 -13.51 -1.09
C TRP A 299 -10.07 -14.58 -1.09
N ASN A 300 -9.71 -15.77 -1.59
CA ASN A 300 -10.54 -16.98 -1.52
C ASN A 300 -9.92 -17.96 -0.52
N PRO A 301 -10.45 -18.07 0.70
CA PRO A 301 -9.89 -18.98 1.70
C PRO A 301 -10.06 -20.46 1.37
N LYS A 302 -11.09 -20.82 0.59
CA LYS A 302 -11.35 -22.23 0.21
C LYS A 302 -10.31 -22.76 -0.77
N GLU A 303 -9.91 -21.93 -1.73
CA GLU A 303 -8.93 -22.28 -2.76
C GLU A 303 -7.49 -21.88 -2.36
N GLY A 304 -7.32 -21.15 -1.24
CA GLY A 304 -6.02 -20.71 -0.78
C GLY A 304 -5.29 -19.79 -1.77
N CYS A 305 -6.00 -18.88 -2.43
CA CYS A 305 -5.45 -17.99 -3.45
C CYS A 305 -6.09 -16.60 -3.43
N PHE A 306 -5.49 -15.68 -4.19
CA PHE A 306 -6.06 -14.37 -4.49
C PHE A 306 -6.40 -14.25 -5.97
N TYR A 307 -7.54 -13.62 -6.24
CA TYR A 307 -7.88 -13.14 -7.58
C TYR A 307 -7.70 -11.62 -7.63
N LYS A 308 -6.73 -11.13 -8.43
CA LYS A 308 -6.56 -9.71 -8.73
C LYS A 308 -7.41 -9.39 -9.96
N LEU A 309 -8.61 -8.89 -9.72
CA LEU A 309 -9.64 -8.65 -10.72
C LEU A 309 -9.51 -7.24 -11.31
N SER A 310 -10.08 -7.02 -12.48
CA SER A 310 -10.33 -5.69 -13.00
C SER A 310 -11.52 -5.02 -12.32
N LEU A 311 -11.40 -3.71 -12.14
CA LEU A 311 -12.44 -2.88 -11.56
C LEU A 311 -12.36 -1.47 -12.17
N HIS A 312 -13.33 -1.11 -13.03
CA HIS A 312 -13.34 0.18 -13.75
C HIS A 312 -13.76 1.34 -12.85
N ILE A 313 -13.08 1.46 -11.71
CA ILE A 313 -13.21 2.58 -10.77
C ILE A 313 -11.85 3.23 -10.55
N ARG A 314 -11.86 4.52 -10.27
CA ARG A 314 -10.65 5.25 -9.90
C ARG A 314 -10.47 5.17 -8.40
N ILE A 315 -9.36 4.58 -7.96
CA ILE A 315 -8.92 4.61 -6.57
C ILE A 315 -7.62 5.41 -6.52
N THR A 316 -7.61 6.51 -5.77
CA THR A 316 -6.51 7.47 -5.73
C THR A 316 -6.18 8.03 -7.13
N ASN A 317 -5.11 7.56 -7.77
CA ASN A 317 -4.62 8.12 -9.04
C ASN A 317 -5.01 7.31 -10.27
N PHE A 318 -5.50 6.04 -10.12
CA PHE A 318 -5.60 5.10 -11.24
C PHE A 318 -6.96 4.42 -11.32
N ILE A 319 -7.39 4.15 -12.55
CA ILE A 319 -8.46 3.17 -12.81
C ILE A 319 -7.87 1.78 -12.58
N ARG A 320 -8.58 0.96 -11.81
CA ARG A 320 -8.07 -0.33 -11.30
C ARG A 320 -8.34 -1.49 -12.27
N GLU A 321 -7.94 -1.32 -13.50
CA GLU A 321 -7.89 -2.37 -14.53
C GLU A 321 -6.45 -2.83 -14.77
N ASN A 322 -6.27 -3.96 -15.46
CA ASN A 322 -4.96 -4.44 -15.88
C ASN A 322 -4.93 -4.50 -17.41
N ASN A 323 -4.21 -3.60 -18.05
CA ASN A 323 -4.00 -3.62 -19.50
C ASN A 323 -3.04 -4.76 -19.92
N GLU A 324 -2.88 -4.99 -21.23
CA GLU A 324 -2.06 -6.07 -21.77
C GLU A 324 -0.60 -5.98 -21.27
N GLU A 325 -0.01 -4.79 -21.22
CA GLU A 325 1.36 -4.59 -20.71
C GLU A 325 1.49 -4.98 -19.23
N GLN A 326 0.54 -4.61 -18.39
CA GLN A 326 0.54 -4.95 -16.96
C GLN A 326 0.39 -6.46 -16.73
N LEU A 327 -0.41 -7.14 -17.55
CA LEU A 327 -0.56 -8.60 -17.51
C LEU A 327 0.77 -9.29 -17.87
N LEU A 328 1.41 -8.89 -18.97
CA LEU A 328 2.72 -9.39 -19.39
C LEU A 328 3.80 -9.10 -18.34
N ARG A 329 3.85 -7.87 -17.83
CA ARG A 329 4.79 -7.45 -16.76
C ARG A 329 4.69 -8.33 -15.54
N THR A 330 3.47 -8.58 -15.08
CA THR A 330 3.20 -9.40 -13.88
C THR A 330 3.70 -10.82 -14.05
N LEU A 331 3.47 -11.43 -15.21
CA LEU A 331 3.88 -12.81 -15.46
C LEU A 331 5.39 -12.92 -15.73
N ASP A 332 5.99 -11.98 -16.46
CA ASP A 332 7.43 -11.92 -16.65
C ASP A 332 8.17 -11.76 -15.31
N ALA A 333 7.63 -10.92 -14.41
CA ALA A 333 8.11 -10.77 -13.05
C ALA A 333 8.11 -12.11 -12.30
N SER A 334 6.99 -12.83 -12.35
CA SER A 334 6.86 -14.14 -11.71
C SER A 334 7.78 -15.19 -12.32
N ARG A 335 7.96 -15.19 -13.64
CA ARG A 335 8.93 -16.08 -14.35
C ARG A 335 10.36 -15.87 -13.88
N ILE A 336 10.79 -14.61 -13.72
CA ILE A 336 12.13 -14.29 -13.21
C ILE A 336 12.26 -14.71 -11.74
N VAL A 337 11.28 -14.39 -10.89
CA VAL A 337 11.32 -14.78 -9.48
C VAL A 337 11.33 -16.30 -9.33
N GLN A 338 10.61 -17.04 -10.17
CA GLN A 338 10.64 -18.50 -10.17
C GLN A 338 12.05 -19.08 -10.39
N GLN A 339 12.93 -18.41 -11.20
CA GLN A 339 14.31 -18.87 -11.40
C GLN A 339 15.18 -18.84 -10.14
N ILE A 340 14.78 -18.04 -9.17
CA ILE A 340 15.54 -17.83 -7.93
C ILE A 340 14.85 -18.39 -6.68
N GLN A 341 13.63 -18.91 -6.83
CA GLN A 341 12.73 -19.25 -5.72
C GLN A 341 13.37 -20.26 -4.76
N ASP A 342 14.01 -21.31 -5.25
CA ASP A 342 14.64 -22.36 -4.43
C ASP A 342 15.75 -21.82 -3.51
N ARG A 343 16.42 -20.75 -3.93
CA ARG A 343 17.50 -20.14 -3.15
C ARG A 343 17.00 -19.05 -2.21
N TRP A 344 16.00 -18.28 -2.63
CA TRP A 344 15.60 -17.04 -1.95
C TRP A 344 14.31 -17.18 -1.13
N THR A 345 13.49 -18.19 -1.39
CA THR A 345 12.31 -18.47 -0.58
C THR A 345 12.64 -19.46 0.52
N SER A 346 12.27 -19.14 1.74
CA SER A 346 12.49 -19.98 2.92
C SER A 346 11.29 -19.84 3.87
N GLU A 347 11.30 -20.59 4.98
CA GLU A 347 10.31 -20.41 6.04
C GLU A 347 10.31 -18.99 6.64
N LYS A 348 11.42 -18.26 6.53
CA LYS A 348 11.60 -16.91 7.09
C LYS A 348 11.33 -15.78 6.11
N PHE A 349 11.56 -16.00 4.81
CA PHE A 349 11.35 -15.01 3.75
C PHE A 349 10.67 -15.66 2.55
N GLN A 350 9.52 -15.13 2.14
CA GLN A 350 8.70 -15.68 1.07
C GLN A 350 8.35 -14.61 0.04
N ILE A 351 8.32 -15.00 -1.22
CA ILE A 351 7.85 -14.18 -2.34
C ILE A 351 6.68 -14.94 -2.99
N LEU A 352 5.50 -14.32 -3.01
CA LEU A 352 4.31 -14.92 -3.60
C LEU A 352 4.28 -14.66 -5.10
N LEU A 353 4.08 -15.72 -5.88
CA LEU A 353 4.01 -15.63 -7.34
C LEU A 353 2.59 -15.34 -7.82
N GLU A 354 2.49 -14.56 -8.89
CA GLU A 354 1.34 -14.58 -9.78
C GLU A 354 1.48 -15.77 -10.71
N LYS A 355 0.53 -16.70 -10.63
CA LYS A 355 0.55 -17.98 -11.39
C LYS A 355 0.23 -17.79 -12.86
N GLY A 356 -0.48 -16.74 -13.20
CA GLY A 356 -0.89 -16.43 -14.56
C GLY A 356 -2.02 -15.42 -14.62
N TYR A 357 -2.45 -15.14 -15.82
CA TYR A 357 -3.59 -14.26 -16.06
C TYR A 357 -4.55 -14.86 -17.10
N ARG A 358 -5.77 -14.36 -17.06
CA ARG A 358 -6.82 -14.67 -18.02
C ARG A 358 -7.61 -13.40 -18.34
N SER A 359 -7.96 -13.22 -19.62
CA SER A 359 -8.76 -12.11 -20.11
C SER A 359 -9.47 -12.47 -21.41
N LEU A 360 -10.11 -11.48 -22.06
CA LEU A 360 -10.84 -11.61 -23.30
C LEU A 360 -10.18 -10.79 -24.41
N LYS A 361 -9.86 -11.44 -25.54
CA LYS A 361 -9.28 -10.81 -26.73
C LYS A 361 -10.06 -11.24 -27.98
N VAL A 362 -10.68 -10.27 -28.66
CA VAL A 362 -11.53 -10.53 -29.81
C VAL A 362 -10.75 -10.19 -31.08
N PRO A 363 -10.61 -11.10 -32.05
CA PRO A 363 -9.94 -10.82 -33.32
C PRO A 363 -10.65 -9.72 -34.14
N GLU A 364 -9.88 -8.99 -34.92
CA GLU A 364 -10.39 -8.08 -35.97
C GLU A 364 -11.32 -6.94 -35.52
N ILE A 365 -11.14 -6.45 -34.27
CA ILE A 365 -11.82 -5.25 -33.77
C ILE A 365 -10.84 -4.08 -33.59
N PRO A 366 -11.33 -2.82 -33.52
CA PRO A 366 -10.46 -1.66 -33.30
C PRO A 366 -9.61 -1.80 -32.02
N SER A 367 -8.35 -1.35 -32.08
CA SER A 367 -7.38 -1.47 -30.97
C SER A 367 -7.89 -0.91 -29.65
N SER A 368 -8.59 0.22 -29.64
CA SER A 368 -9.16 0.81 -28.42
C SER A 368 -10.28 -0.04 -27.80
N THR A 369 -11.08 -0.69 -28.63
CA THR A 369 -12.12 -1.64 -28.17
C THR A 369 -11.46 -2.90 -27.63
N GLN A 370 -10.42 -3.39 -28.31
CA GLN A 370 -9.63 -4.54 -27.89
C GLN A 370 -9.00 -4.32 -26.51
N GLU A 371 -8.35 -3.17 -26.32
CA GLU A 371 -7.74 -2.78 -25.06
C GLU A 371 -8.77 -2.71 -23.92
N ALA A 372 -9.94 -2.14 -24.18
CA ALA A 372 -11.03 -2.08 -23.20
C ALA A 372 -11.55 -3.46 -22.80
N LEU A 373 -11.61 -4.43 -23.73
CA LEU A 373 -12.01 -5.81 -23.41
C LEU A 373 -10.92 -6.54 -22.62
N ILE A 374 -9.65 -6.44 -23.07
CA ILE A 374 -8.53 -7.05 -22.31
C ILE A 374 -8.51 -6.50 -20.91
N SER A 375 -8.50 -5.18 -20.75
CA SER A 375 -8.43 -4.53 -19.44
C SER A 375 -9.64 -4.86 -18.58
N GLY A 376 -10.84 -4.85 -19.17
CA GLY A 376 -12.09 -5.03 -18.42
C GLY A 376 -12.35 -6.45 -17.92
N PHE A 377 -11.89 -7.48 -18.65
CA PHE A 377 -12.05 -8.90 -18.29
C PHE A 377 -10.83 -9.49 -17.58
N SER A 378 -9.76 -8.72 -17.39
CA SER A 378 -8.52 -9.26 -16.84
C SER A 378 -8.68 -9.78 -15.40
N MET A 379 -8.10 -10.94 -15.17
CA MET A 379 -7.97 -11.58 -13.87
C MET A 379 -6.57 -12.17 -13.76
N ILE A 380 -5.88 -11.91 -12.65
CA ILE A 380 -4.59 -12.50 -12.31
C ILE A 380 -4.78 -13.39 -11.10
N LEU A 381 -4.26 -14.62 -11.17
CA LEU A 381 -4.24 -15.56 -10.06
C LEU A 381 -2.92 -15.42 -9.30
N ARG A 382 -3.00 -15.21 -7.99
CA ARG A 382 -1.85 -15.08 -7.08
C ARG A 382 -1.92 -16.14 -5.99
N GLU A 383 -0.75 -16.67 -5.62
CA GLU A 383 -0.58 -17.51 -4.43
C GLU A 383 -1.03 -16.79 -3.15
N ALA A 384 -1.50 -17.58 -2.18
CA ALA A 384 -1.61 -17.11 -0.81
C ALA A 384 -0.68 -17.95 0.09
N PRO A 385 -0.15 -17.38 1.18
CA PRO A 385 0.54 -18.16 2.18
C PRO A 385 -0.40 -19.24 2.75
N GLU A 386 0.05 -20.47 2.90
CA GLU A 386 -0.73 -21.56 3.46
C GLU A 386 -1.31 -21.21 4.84
N SER A 387 -0.54 -20.44 5.63
CA SER A 387 -0.94 -19.98 6.95
C SER A 387 -2.12 -18.97 6.96
N CYS A 388 -2.49 -18.37 5.82
CA CYS A 388 -3.65 -17.44 5.76
C CYS A 388 -4.97 -18.12 6.11
N SER A 389 -5.08 -19.42 5.86
CA SER A 389 -6.27 -20.23 6.19
C SER A 389 -6.22 -20.81 7.62
N SER A 390 -5.13 -20.60 8.36
CA SER A 390 -4.97 -21.06 9.73
C SER A 390 -5.56 -20.07 10.73
N ALA A 391 -6.22 -20.57 11.76
CA ALA A 391 -6.73 -19.74 12.85
C ALA A 391 -5.61 -19.15 13.73
N THR A 392 -4.41 -19.73 13.68
CA THR A 392 -3.24 -19.28 14.43
C THR A 392 -2.03 -19.17 13.52
N GLY A 393 -1.27 -18.08 13.64
CA GLY A 393 -0.03 -17.89 12.87
C GLY A 393 -0.24 -17.37 11.44
N ALA A 394 -1.40 -16.81 11.13
CA ALA A 394 -1.61 -16.10 9.87
C ALA A 394 -0.69 -14.87 9.78
N PRO A 395 -0.19 -14.51 8.58
CA PRO A 395 0.62 -13.32 8.42
C PRO A 395 -0.27 -12.07 8.48
N TYR A 396 0.26 -11.01 9.03
CA TYR A 396 -0.36 -9.70 9.17
C TYR A 396 0.11 -8.75 8.07
N VAL A 397 -0.80 -8.06 7.40
CA VAL A 397 -0.42 -6.99 6.45
C VAL A 397 0.24 -5.85 7.21
N VAL A 398 1.48 -5.51 6.86
CA VAL A 398 2.27 -4.51 7.60
C VAL A 398 1.58 -3.14 7.60
N ALA A 399 0.92 -2.75 6.50
CA ALA A 399 0.19 -1.48 6.45
C ALA A 399 -0.88 -1.39 7.55
N SER A 400 -1.65 -2.46 7.76
CA SER A 400 -2.69 -2.49 8.79
C SER A 400 -2.12 -2.52 10.19
N LEU A 401 -0.97 -3.17 10.38
CA LEU A 401 -0.26 -3.13 11.68
C LEU A 401 0.15 -1.70 12.08
N MET A 402 0.33 -0.80 11.12
CA MET A 402 0.66 0.61 11.39
C MET A 402 -0.57 1.49 11.67
N GLU A 403 -1.78 1.00 11.44
CA GLU A 403 -3.02 1.74 11.72
C GLU A 403 -3.32 1.78 13.23
N VAL A 404 -3.87 2.92 13.67
CA VAL A 404 -4.50 3.07 14.99
C VAL A 404 -6.00 3.05 14.75
N LEU A 405 -6.66 2.02 15.22
CA LEU A 405 -8.11 1.91 15.02
C LEU A 405 -8.87 2.89 15.93
N PRO A 406 -10.08 3.32 15.53
CA PRO A 406 -10.92 4.17 16.37
C PRO A 406 -11.16 3.54 17.73
N GLY A 407 -10.89 4.30 18.79
CA GLY A 407 -11.00 3.83 20.17
C GLY A 407 -9.75 3.16 20.74
N GLU A 408 -8.75 2.85 19.91
CA GLU A 408 -7.44 2.36 20.35
C GLU A 408 -6.47 3.53 20.57
N THR A 409 -5.48 3.31 21.43
CA THR A 409 -4.45 4.31 21.78
C THR A 409 -3.09 4.03 21.14
N GLU A 410 -2.96 2.91 20.45
CA GLU A 410 -1.71 2.44 19.85
C GLU A 410 -1.98 1.67 18.54
N PRO A 411 -0.99 1.53 17.65
CA PRO A 411 -1.12 0.77 16.42
C PRO A 411 -1.42 -0.71 16.67
N LEU A 412 -2.11 -1.34 15.71
CA LEU A 412 -2.41 -2.78 15.74
C LEU A 412 -1.15 -3.65 15.92
N LEU A 413 0.03 -3.18 15.55
CA LEU A 413 1.30 -3.87 15.78
C LEU A 413 1.49 -4.24 17.26
N PHE A 414 1.24 -3.30 18.16
CA PHE A 414 1.43 -3.53 19.60
C PHE A 414 0.45 -4.56 20.15
N ARG A 415 -0.79 -4.52 19.66
CA ARG A 415 -1.81 -5.53 19.97
C ARG A 415 -1.42 -6.90 19.41
N ALA A 416 -1.00 -6.99 18.15
CA ALA A 416 -0.58 -8.23 17.51
C ALA A 416 0.60 -8.90 18.25
N VAL A 417 1.57 -8.11 18.68
CA VAL A 417 2.71 -8.60 19.49
C VAL A 417 2.23 -9.17 20.82
N ARG A 418 1.32 -8.48 21.53
CA ARG A 418 0.77 -8.99 22.79
C ARG A 418 -0.06 -10.27 22.59
N GLU A 419 -0.92 -10.33 21.58
CA GLU A 419 -1.72 -11.52 21.29
C GLU A 419 -0.82 -12.71 20.95
N SER A 420 0.23 -12.51 20.15
CA SER A 420 1.21 -13.54 19.81
C SER A 420 1.98 -14.05 21.05
N LEU A 421 2.40 -13.15 21.95
CA LEU A 421 3.01 -13.53 23.22
C LEU A 421 2.06 -14.34 24.11
N GLN A 422 0.81 -13.93 24.21
CA GLN A 422 -0.18 -14.59 25.05
C GLN A 422 -0.52 -16.01 24.57
N SER A 423 -0.54 -16.22 23.25
CA SER A 423 -0.84 -17.53 22.68
C SER A 423 0.21 -18.60 22.99
N SER A 424 1.43 -18.19 23.30
CA SER A 424 2.55 -19.10 23.61
C SER A 424 2.77 -19.31 25.12
N LEU A 425 2.13 -18.50 25.98
CA LEU A 425 2.27 -18.64 27.44
C LEU A 425 1.28 -19.67 28.00
N SER A 426 1.72 -20.46 28.98
CA SER A 426 0.80 -21.29 29.75
C SER A 426 -0.18 -20.42 30.56
N PRO A 427 -1.43 -20.86 30.79
CA PRO A 427 -2.46 -20.08 31.52
C PRO A 427 -2.00 -19.49 32.86
N ASP A 428 -1.09 -20.17 33.56
CA ASP A 428 -0.54 -19.74 34.85
C ASP A 428 0.44 -18.57 34.75
N ARG A 429 1.01 -18.31 33.57
CA ARG A 429 1.95 -17.21 33.31
C ARG A 429 1.32 -15.98 32.67
N VAL A 430 0.08 -16.07 32.19
CA VAL A 430 -0.64 -14.93 31.59
C VAL A 430 -0.81 -13.76 32.56
N ASN A 431 -0.85 -14.04 33.87
CA ASN A 431 -0.95 -13.01 34.91
C ASN A 431 0.39 -12.34 35.28
N ASP A 432 1.52 -12.86 34.80
CA ASP A 432 2.85 -12.30 35.06
C ASP A 432 3.32 -11.38 33.91
N MET A 433 2.40 -10.54 33.39
CA MET A 433 2.57 -9.66 32.22
C MET A 433 3.54 -8.48 32.50
N ARG A 434 4.74 -8.75 33.00
CA ARG A 434 5.86 -7.79 33.06
C ARG A 434 6.90 -7.99 31.95
N VAL A 435 6.62 -8.83 30.95
CA VAL A 435 7.52 -8.96 29.81
C VAL A 435 7.35 -7.74 28.91
N GLN A 436 8.17 -6.74 29.16
CA GLN A 436 8.24 -5.57 28.29
C GLN A 436 9.01 -5.98 27.03
N THR A 437 8.38 -5.83 25.86
CA THR A 437 9.03 -6.08 24.57
C THR A 437 10.22 -5.14 24.38
N ASP A 438 11.39 -5.68 24.10
CA ASP A 438 12.53 -4.88 23.62
C ASP A 438 12.33 -4.53 22.15
N TRP A 439 11.83 -3.32 21.89
CA TRP A 439 11.51 -2.87 20.54
C TRP A 439 12.74 -2.65 19.65
N TYR A 440 13.94 -2.49 20.23
CA TYR A 440 15.17 -2.42 19.43
C TYR A 440 15.57 -3.82 18.94
N GLU A 441 15.45 -4.83 19.80
CA GLU A 441 15.68 -6.22 19.42
C GLU A 441 14.59 -6.72 18.47
N TRP A 442 13.32 -6.33 18.71
CA TRP A 442 12.22 -6.61 17.80
C TRP A 442 12.51 -6.05 16.39
N LEU A 443 12.92 -4.78 16.31
CA LEU A 443 13.29 -4.16 15.03
C LEU A 443 14.50 -4.87 14.40
N ARG A 444 15.53 -5.21 15.17
CA ARG A 444 16.70 -5.93 14.66
C ARG A 444 16.29 -7.24 13.98
N GLN A 445 15.45 -8.04 14.63
CA GLN A 445 14.95 -9.30 14.08
C GLN A 445 14.06 -9.05 12.84
N TYR A 446 13.21 -8.02 12.87
CA TYR A 446 12.44 -7.61 11.73
C TYR A 446 13.31 -7.26 10.51
N LEU A 447 14.41 -6.55 10.71
CA LEU A 447 15.37 -6.19 9.65
C LEU A 447 16.11 -7.41 9.10
N GLU A 448 16.44 -8.38 9.94
CA GLU A 448 17.07 -9.63 9.48
C GLU A 448 16.15 -10.46 8.58
N LEU A 449 14.83 -10.38 8.80
CA LEU A 449 13.85 -11.08 7.97
C LEU A 449 13.42 -10.31 6.72
N SER A 450 13.54 -8.99 6.72
CA SER A 450 13.04 -8.12 5.65
C SER A 450 14.18 -7.42 4.89
N MET A 451 14.89 -6.52 5.53
CA MET A 451 15.91 -5.67 4.92
C MET A 451 17.08 -6.48 4.37
N VAL A 452 17.59 -7.40 5.17
CA VAL A 452 18.77 -8.20 4.78
C VAL A 452 18.50 -9.00 3.51
N PRO A 453 17.46 -9.86 3.43
CA PRO A 453 17.20 -10.60 2.20
C PRO A 453 16.85 -9.70 1.01
N LEU A 454 16.18 -8.56 1.20
CA LEU A 454 15.89 -7.63 0.10
C LEU A 454 17.16 -6.98 -0.47
N VAL A 455 18.12 -6.61 0.39
CA VAL A 455 19.40 -6.02 -0.03
C VAL A 455 20.28 -7.06 -0.73
N GLU A 456 20.37 -8.28 -0.18
CA GLU A 456 21.12 -9.38 -0.78
C GLU A 456 20.52 -9.80 -2.12
N LEU A 457 19.20 -9.98 -2.19
CA LEU A 457 18.47 -10.31 -3.42
C LEU A 457 18.77 -9.29 -4.52
N TYR A 458 18.62 -8.00 -4.21
CA TYR A 458 18.91 -6.94 -5.18
C TYR A 458 20.36 -6.95 -5.63
N ALA A 459 21.31 -7.07 -4.69
CA ALA A 459 22.73 -7.01 -5.01
C ALA A 459 23.20 -8.21 -5.86
N GLU A 460 22.65 -9.40 -5.63
CA GLU A 460 23.05 -10.60 -6.35
C GLU A 460 22.29 -10.81 -7.67
N THR A 461 21.02 -10.42 -7.72
CA THR A 461 20.14 -10.73 -8.85
C THR A 461 19.65 -9.51 -9.63
N GLY A 462 19.78 -8.32 -9.05
CA GLY A 462 19.21 -7.10 -9.61
C GLY A 462 17.70 -6.95 -9.41
N ILE A 463 17.05 -7.87 -8.71
CA ILE A 463 15.60 -7.83 -8.47
C ILE A 463 15.31 -6.89 -7.31
N SER A 464 14.59 -5.79 -7.58
CA SER A 464 14.01 -4.91 -6.58
C SER A 464 12.50 -5.18 -6.46
N LEU A 465 12.10 -5.78 -5.34
CA LEU A 465 10.69 -6.02 -5.03
C LEU A 465 9.99 -4.72 -4.61
N GLU A 466 8.71 -4.59 -4.93
CA GLU A 466 7.88 -3.49 -4.45
C GLU A 466 7.41 -3.76 -2.99
N ALA A 467 8.36 -3.92 -2.08
CA ALA A 467 8.15 -4.32 -0.69
C ALA A 467 7.73 -3.15 0.21
N HIS A 468 6.73 -2.36 -0.21
CA HIS A 468 6.11 -1.36 0.65
C HIS A 468 5.14 -2.02 1.65
N VAL A 469 4.69 -1.27 2.67
CA VAL A 469 3.90 -1.81 3.79
C VAL A 469 2.63 -2.57 3.38
N GLN A 470 1.96 -2.21 2.27
CA GLN A 470 0.75 -2.90 1.78
C GLN A 470 1.07 -4.23 1.08
N ASN A 471 2.22 -4.32 0.39
CA ASN A 471 2.66 -5.52 -0.31
C ASN A 471 3.48 -6.46 0.59
N SER A 472 3.69 -6.07 1.84
CA SER A 472 4.47 -6.84 2.82
C SER A 472 3.57 -7.40 3.91
N MET A 473 3.83 -8.64 4.30
CA MET A 473 3.14 -9.29 5.41
C MET A 473 4.17 -9.83 6.41
N LEU A 474 3.79 -9.86 7.68
CA LEU A 474 4.62 -10.30 8.79
C LEU A 474 3.90 -11.37 9.61
N ARG A 475 4.52 -12.52 9.80
CA ARG A 475 4.08 -13.51 10.79
C ARG A 475 4.85 -13.29 12.08
N LEU A 476 4.15 -13.33 13.18
CA LEU A 476 4.72 -13.25 14.53
C LEU A 476 4.70 -14.63 15.18
N GLU A 477 5.73 -14.90 15.99
CA GLU A 477 5.81 -16.06 16.85
C GLU A 477 6.41 -15.61 18.19
N ASP A 478 5.77 -15.93 19.30
CA ASP A 478 6.17 -15.49 20.64
C ASP A 478 6.35 -13.95 20.73
N GLY A 479 5.51 -13.20 20.01
CA GLY A 479 5.58 -11.74 19.91
C GLY A 479 6.71 -11.19 19.05
N MET A 480 7.57 -12.06 18.48
CA MET A 480 8.72 -11.66 17.67
C MET A 480 8.47 -11.90 16.18
N PRO A 481 9.10 -11.11 15.30
CA PRO A 481 9.07 -11.36 13.85
C PRO A 481 9.60 -12.76 13.51
N ALA A 482 8.81 -13.54 12.76
CA ALA A 482 9.15 -14.91 12.41
C ALA A 482 9.24 -15.16 10.90
N THR A 483 8.32 -14.61 10.11
CA THR A 483 8.34 -14.74 8.66
C THR A 483 7.95 -13.41 8.01
N PHE A 484 8.68 -13.01 6.98
CA PHE A 484 8.37 -11.86 6.14
C PHE A 484 7.95 -12.33 4.74
N VAL A 485 6.83 -11.83 4.24
CA VAL A 485 6.28 -12.25 2.95
C VAL A 485 6.08 -11.02 2.08
N VAL A 486 6.49 -11.10 0.80
CA VAL A 486 6.25 -10.06 -0.21
C VAL A 486 5.32 -10.59 -1.28
N ARG A 487 4.37 -9.77 -1.71
CA ARG A 487 3.38 -10.06 -2.75
C ARG A 487 3.30 -8.92 -3.77
N ASP A 488 2.60 -9.16 -4.88
CA ASP A 488 2.30 -8.19 -5.95
C ASP A 488 3.54 -7.85 -6.79
N LEU A 489 3.90 -8.76 -7.70
CA LEU A 489 5.10 -8.65 -8.50
C LEU A 489 4.98 -7.70 -9.71
N GLU A 490 3.79 -7.15 -9.99
CA GLU A 490 3.61 -6.15 -11.07
C GLU A 490 4.59 -4.96 -10.91
N GLY A 491 4.85 -4.56 -9.67
CA GLY A 491 5.70 -3.42 -9.35
C GLY A 491 7.20 -3.72 -9.25
N ILE A 492 7.68 -4.93 -9.53
CA ILE A 492 9.12 -5.22 -9.47
C ILE A 492 9.90 -4.51 -10.56
N SER A 493 11.20 -4.35 -10.33
CA SER A 493 12.16 -3.96 -11.36
C SER A 493 13.38 -4.84 -11.30
N VAL A 494 13.89 -5.22 -12.47
CA VAL A 494 15.06 -6.08 -12.60
C VAL A 494 16.15 -5.32 -13.34
N ASN A 495 17.34 -5.25 -12.74
CA ASN A 495 18.51 -4.68 -13.40
C ASN A 495 18.83 -5.47 -14.69
N ARG A 496 18.72 -4.80 -15.83
CA ARG A 496 18.93 -5.41 -17.16
C ARG A 496 20.28 -6.09 -17.30
N VAL A 497 21.35 -5.47 -16.78
CA VAL A 497 22.71 -6.01 -16.87
C VAL A 497 22.83 -7.33 -16.11
N LEU A 498 22.31 -7.39 -14.90
CA LEU A 498 22.31 -8.62 -14.10
C LEU A 498 21.37 -9.67 -14.70
N ALA A 499 20.20 -9.28 -15.24
CA ALA A 499 19.31 -10.19 -15.94
C ALA A 499 19.98 -10.85 -17.16
N GLU A 500 20.81 -10.11 -17.90
CA GLU A 500 21.60 -10.64 -19.00
C GLU A 500 22.70 -11.61 -18.51
N GLN A 501 23.42 -11.25 -17.45
CA GLN A 501 24.44 -12.11 -16.83
C GLN A 501 23.87 -13.43 -16.29
N HIS A 502 22.64 -13.41 -15.76
CA HIS A 502 21.92 -14.61 -15.33
C HIS A 502 21.30 -15.42 -16.50
N GLY A 503 21.37 -14.90 -17.73
CA GLY A 503 20.80 -15.56 -18.90
C GLY A 503 19.26 -15.49 -18.96
N TRP A 504 18.62 -14.60 -18.21
CA TRP A 504 17.16 -14.51 -18.19
C TRP A 504 16.59 -13.85 -19.46
N ILE A 505 17.36 -12.93 -20.07
CA ILE A 505 16.95 -12.29 -21.32
C ILE A 505 16.99 -13.33 -22.44
N TYR A 506 15.90 -13.47 -23.18
CA TYR A 506 15.57 -14.45 -24.21
C TYR A 506 15.27 -15.87 -23.71
N GLN A 507 15.78 -16.30 -22.54
CA GLN A 507 15.50 -17.65 -22.02
C GLN A 507 14.25 -17.67 -21.12
N VAL A 508 14.01 -16.60 -20.37
CA VAL A 508 12.91 -16.49 -19.41
C VAL A 508 11.91 -15.40 -19.81
N VAL A 509 12.44 -14.24 -20.24
CA VAL A 509 11.63 -13.09 -20.67
C VAL A 509 12.16 -12.50 -21.96
N ASN A 510 11.30 -11.77 -22.68
CA ASN A 510 11.70 -11.04 -23.88
C ASN A 510 12.68 -9.89 -23.54
N ALA A 511 13.58 -9.55 -24.46
CA ALA A 511 14.51 -8.43 -24.30
C ALA A 511 13.83 -7.07 -24.09
N ASN A 512 12.59 -6.92 -24.55
CA ASN A 512 11.76 -5.73 -24.35
C ASN A 512 10.77 -5.87 -23.20
N SER A 513 10.96 -6.86 -22.32
CA SER A 513 10.09 -7.04 -21.17
C SER A 513 10.02 -5.78 -20.30
N PRO A 514 8.82 -5.35 -19.91
CA PRO A 514 8.62 -4.13 -19.13
C PRO A 514 9.14 -4.22 -17.68
N VAL A 515 9.63 -5.39 -17.25
CA VAL A 515 10.27 -5.56 -15.92
C VAL A 515 11.76 -5.20 -15.93
N LEU A 516 12.38 -5.02 -17.11
CA LEU A 516 13.81 -4.76 -17.26
C LEU A 516 14.09 -3.25 -17.20
N TYR A 517 14.83 -2.84 -16.20
CA TYR A 517 15.19 -1.46 -15.91
C TYR A 517 16.70 -1.23 -15.93
N THR A 518 17.12 0.02 -15.94
CA THR A 518 18.51 0.40 -15.67
C THR A 518 18.86 0.09 -14.21
N GLU A 519 20.16 0.00 -13.92
CA GLU A 519 20.65 -0.17 -12.54
C GLU A 519 20.20 0.97 -11.64
N GLU A 520 20.26 2.22 -12.15
CA GLU A 520 19.85 3.41 -11.42
C GLU A 520 18.37 3.36 -11.02
N GLU A 521 17.49 3.03 -11.97
CA GLU A 521 16.05 2.94 -11.73
C GLU A 521 15.69 1.80 -10.77
N SER A 522 16.30 0.62 -10.93
CA SER A 522 16.04 -0.52 -10.04
C SER A 522 16.52 -0.25 -8.61
N ARG A 523 17.70 0.39 -8.44
CA ARG A 523 18.23 0.82 -7.14
C ARG A 523 17.38 1.92 -6.50
N HIS A 524 16.91 2.87 -7.32
CA HIS A 524 15.99 3.92 -6.88
C HIS A 524 14.70 3.32 -6.29
N ARG A 525 14.14 2.29 -6.95
CA ARG A 525 12.93 1.60 -6.48
C ARG A 525 13.15 0.88 -5.15
N LEU A 526 14.28 0.17 -4.96
CA LEU A 526 14.65 -0.43 -3.68
C LEU A 526 14.67 0.61 -2.55
N LYS A 527 15.38 1.76 -2.79
CA LYS A 527 15.47 2.85 -1.81
C LYS A 527 14.09 3.40 -1.46
N TYR A 528 13.27 3.64 -2.46
CA TYR A 528 11.94 4.22 -2.24
C TYR A 528 11.00 3.23 -1.55
N TYR A 529 10.78 2.04 -2.12
CA TYR A 529 9.74 1.15 -1.62
C TYR A 529 10.03 0.62 -0.23
N PHE A 530 11.26 0.17 0.02
CA PHE A 530 11.59 -0.38 1.31
C PHE A 530 12.06 0.66 2.33
N PHE A 531 13.07 1.47 2.02
CA PHE A 531 13.65 2.36 3.03
C PHE A 531 12.79 3.58 3.33
N VAL A 532 12.17 4.19 2.29
CA VAL A 532 11.39 5.41 2.46
C VAL A 532 9.91 5.14 2.73
N ASN A 533 9.26 4.23 1.98
CA ASN A 533 7.83 3.97 2.17
C ASN A 533 7.57 3.02 3.35
N HIS A 534 8.34 1.93 3.45
CA HIS A 534 8.09 0.88 4.42
C HIS A 534 8.80 1.16 5.75
N LEU A 535 10.12 1.15 5.74
CA LEU A 535 10.92 1.16 6.97
C LEU A 535 10.75 2.46 7.76
N SER A 536 10.66 3.60 7.07
CA SER A 536 10.46 4.88 7.76
C SER A 536 9.12 4.92 8.53
N HIS A 537 8.08 4.28 8.01
CA HIS A 537 6.79 4.19 8.68
C HIS A 537 6.87 3.30 9.93
N VAL A 538 7.51 2.12 9.82
CA VAL A 538 7.71 1.22 10.96
C VAL A 538 8.52 1.91 12.06
N VAL A 539 9.66 2.54 11.71
CA VAL A 539 10.52 3.26 12.68
C VAL A 539 9.76 4.38 13.38
N GLN A 540 9.01 5.18 12.62
CA GLN A 540 8.23 6.27 13.21
C GLN A 540 7.17 5.73 14.20
N ARG A 541 6.43 4.67 13.83
CA ARG A 541 5.42 4.08 14.72
C ARG A 541 6.05 3.54 16.01
N LEU A 542 7.15 2.80 15.90
CA LEU A 542 7.88 2.31 17.07
C LEU A 542 8.35 3.48 17.95
N ALA A 543 9.02 4.47 17.39
CA ALA A 543 9.56 5.59 18.13
C ALA A 543 8.46 6.40 18.85
N TYR A 544 7.40 6.78 18.13
CA TYR A 544 6.33 7.60 18.68
C TYR A 544 5.58 6.89 19.82
N TYR A 545 5.15 5.64 19.60
CA TYR A 545 4.32 4.92 20.58
C TYR A 545 5.12 4.30 21.74
N THR A 546 6.43 4.24 21.64
CA THR A 546 7.31 3.92 22.79
C THR A 546 7.83 5.15 23.53
N GLY A 547 7.43 6.36 23.10
CA GLY A 547 7.92 7.61 23.69
C GLY A 547 9.41 7.89 23.44
N GLN A 548 9.98 7.29 22.39
CA GLN A 548 11.41 7.38 22.06
C GLN A 548 11.64 8.30 20.86
N GLN A 549 12.92 8.72 20.70
CA GLN A 549 13.35 9.39 19.46
C GLN A 549 13.60 8.36 18.35
N GLU A 550 13.44 8.76 17.07
CA GLU A 550 13.71 7.86 15.93
C GLU A 550 15.20 7.49 15.80
N GLN A 551 16.11 8.37 16.19
CA GLN A 551 17.53 8.18 15.95
C GLN A 551 18.12 6.88 16.53
N PRO A 552 17.73 6.39 17.72
CA PRO A 552 18.15 5.08 18.19
C PRO A 552 17.70 3.92 17.28
N TYR A 553 16.47 3.97 16.77
CA TYR A 553 15.94 2.97 15.83
C TYR A 553 16.68 3.00 14.48
N TRP A 554 16.95 4.20 13.95
CA TRP A 554 17.77 4.34 12.74
C TRP A 554 19.22 3.83 12.93
N ARG A 555 19.76 3.91 14.15
CA ARG A 555 21.05 3.26 14.47
C ARG A 555 20.96 1.73 14.40
N VAL A 556 19.85 1.12 14.82
CA VAL A 556 19.65 -0.33 14.63
C VAL A 556 19.69 -0.68 13.15
N VAL A 557 18.99 0.08 12.30
CA VAL A 557 18.99 -0.10 10.83
C VAL A 557 20.43 -0.01 10.30
N ARG A 558 21.15 1.04 10.64
CA ARG A 558 22.54 1.25 10.22
C ARG A 558 23.44 0.11 10.67
N ASN A 559 23.36 -0.29 11.93
CA ASN A 559 24.18 -1.35 12.49
C ASN A 559 23.93 -2.69 11.80
N THR A 560 22.66 -3.03 11.52
CA THR A 560 22.29 -4.24 10.76
C THR A 560 22.91 -4.25 9.36
N LEU A 561 22.89 -3.12 8.64
CA LEU A 561 23.57 -3.00 7.34
C LEU A 561 25.09 -3.13 7.45
N GLU A 562 25.70 -2.54 8.49
CA GLU A 562 27.15 -2.66 8.73
C GLU A 562 27.56 -4.09 9.13
N GLU A 563 26.73 -4.80 9.87
CA GLU A 563 26.92 -6.22 10.18
C GLU A 563 26.81 -7.09 8.93
N LEU A 564 25.80 -6.85 8.08
CA LEU A 564 25.67 -7.52 6.80
C LEU A 564 26.92 -7.31 5.94
N ARG A 565 27.40 -6.06 5.85
CA ARG A 565 28.63 -5.73 5.11
C ARG A 565 29.85 -6.50 5.61
N LYS A 566 29.98 -6.72 6.93
CA LYS A 566 31.08 -7.50 7.52
C LYS A 566 30.93 -8.99 7.19
N LYS A 567 29.71 -9.54 7.26
CA LYS A 567 29.42 -10.94 6.94
C LYS A 567 29.66 -11.26 5.47
N THR A 568 29.44 -10.30 4.59
CA THR A 568 29.56 -10.43 3.13
C THR A 568 30.78 -9.69 2.57
N ALA A 569 31.87 -9.60 3.35
CA ALA A 569 33.06 -8.81 2.99
C ALA A 569 33.67 -9.16 1.61
N GLU A 570 33.52 -10.40 1.15
CA GLU A 570 33.99 -10.89 -0.15
C GLU A 570 33.07 -10.50 -1.32
N SER A 571 31.82 -10.11 -1.06
CA SER A 571 30.87 -9.69 -2.09
C SER A 571 30.97 -8.20 -2.36
N SER A 572 31.60 -7.82 -3.50
CA SER A 572 31.70 -6.42 -3.93
C SER A 572 30.33 -5.78 -4.19
N HIS A 573 29.39 -6.52 -4.77
CA HIS A 573 28.05 -6.01 -5.10
C HIS A 573 27.22 -5.66 -3.87
N ILE A 574 27.18 -6.55 -2.87
CA ILE A 574 26.45 -6.27 -1.61
C ILE A 574 27.09 -5.07 -0.91
N ASN A 575 28.43 -5.02 -0.85
CA ASN A 575 29.14 -3.91 -0.24
C ASN A 575 28.90 -2.57 -0.94
N ASP A 576 28.74 -2.56 -2.27
CA ASP A 576 28.43 -1.34 -3.03
C ASP A 576 27.01 -0.84 -2.74
N VAL A 577 26.04 -1.73 -2.68
CA VAL A 577 24.65 -1.37 -2.31
C VAL A 577 24.58 -0.82 -0.89
N ILE A 578 25.22 -1.50 0.08
CA ILE A 578 25.23 -1.03 1.48
C ILE A 578 25.94 0.32 1.62
N ARG A 579 27.10 0.47 0.96
CA ARG A 579 27.84 1.75 0.98
C ARG A 579 26.98 2.89 0.43
N ASP A 580 26.28 2.66 -0.69
CA ASP A 580 25.38 3.64 -1.28
C ASP A 580 24.25 4.01 -0.30
N LEU A 581 23.58 3.04 0.33
CA LEU A 581 22.55 3.28 1.34
C LEU A 581 23.05 4.10 2.53
N LEU A 582 24.26 3.82 3.04
CA LEU A 582 24.81 4.46 4.23
C LEU A 582 25.44 5.83 3.98
N THR A 583 25.90 6.11 2.73
CA THR A 583 26.66 7.33 2.43
C THR A 583 25.88 8.35 1.61
N THR A 584 24.88 7.95 0.86
CA THR A 584 24.01 8.87 0.11
C THR A 584 23.36 9.90 1.06
N LYS A 585 23.42 11.17 0.68
CA LYS A 585 22.87 12.28 1.52
C LYS A 585 21.35 12.25 1.59
N THR A 586 20.72 11.85 0.50
CA THR A 586 19.28 11.87 0.34
C THR A 586 18.75 10.53 -0.19
N LEU A 587 17.49 10.25 0.11
CA LEU A 587 16.75 9.12 -0.44
C LEU A 587 15.58 9.61 -1.30
N PRO A 588 15.20 8.87 -2.35
CA PRO A 588 14.09 9.25 -3.21
C PRO A 588 12.74 9.02 -2.50
N ALA A 589 11.81 9.93 -2.68
CA ALA A 589 10.43 9.80 -2.19
C ALA A 589 9.44 10.22 -3.29
N LYS A 590 8.34 9.48 -3.44
CA LYS A 590 7.28 9.89 -4.37
C LYS A 590 6.64 11.19 -3.91
N ALA A 591 6.46 12.11 -4.85
CA ALA A 591 5.75 13.38 -4.67
C ALA A 591 4.27 13.17 -5.06
N ASN A 592 3.49 12.54 -4.16
CA ASN A 592 2.11 12.15 -4.46
C ASN A 592 1.18 13.35 -4.65
N LEU A 593 1.38 14.44 -3.90
CA LEU A 593 0.59 15.66 -3.97
C LEU A 593 0.85 16.41 -5.28
N LEU A 594 2.12 16.65 -5.63
CA LEU A 594 2.49 17.30 -6.89
C LEU A 594 2.15 16.40 -8.09
N SER A 595 2.39 15.10 -8.00
CA SER A 595 2.01 14.16 -9.07
C SER A 595 0.51 14.19 -9.32
N ARG A 596 -0.31 14.24 -8.26
CA ARG A 596 -1.76 14.33 -8.40
C ARG A 596 -2.19 15.68 -8.99
N PHE A 597 -1.64 16.78 -8.53
CA PHE A 597 -1.92 18.10 -9.09
C PHE A 597 -1.56 18.19 -10.59
N HIS A 598 -0.42 17.59 -10.99
CA HIS A 598 0.02 17.54 -12.39
C HIS A 598 -0.59 16.40 -13.20
N GLN A 599 -1.51 15.62 -12.66
CA GLN A 599 -2.20 14.50 -13.32
C GLN A 599 -1.23 13.48 -13.94
N ARG A 600 -0.10 13.19 -13.23
CA ARG A 600 1.02 12.39 -13.76
C ARG A 600 0.74 10.90 -13.95
N GLY A 601 -0.36 10.35 -13.45
CA GLY A 601 -0.71 8.94 -13.63
C GLY A 601 0.43 8.00 -13.24
N GLU A 602 0.81 7.11 -14.15
CA GLU A 602 1.83 6.06 -13.92
C GLU A 602 3.28 6.56 -13.84
N THR A 603 3.53 7.83 -14.18
CA THR A 603 4.86 8.45 -14.11
C THR A 603 4.96 9.46 -12.98
N PRO A 604 4.99 9.02 -11.70
CA PRO A 604 4.99 9.93 -10.56
C PRO A 604 6.27 10.78 -10.53
N LEU A 605 6.15 11.98 -9.97
CA LEU A 605 7.29 12.80 -9.62
C LEU A 605 7.96 12.25 -8.37
N TYR A 606 9.28 12.51 -8.26
CA TYR A 606 10.07 12.17 -7.08
C TYR A 606 10.75 13.41 -6.54
N VAL A 607 10.92 13.46 -5.23
CA VAL A 607 11.70 14.43 -4.48
C VAL A 607 12.74 13.73 -3.64
N ASN A 608 13.70 14.48 -3.12
CA ASN A 608 14.74 13.95 -2.24
C ASN A 608 14.43 14.29 -0.79
N ILE A 609 14.50 13.31 0.09
CA ILE A 609 14.43 13.50 1.55
C ILE A 609 15.79 13.23 2.19
N PRO A 610 16.12 13.85 3.33
CA PRO A 610 17.32 13.50 4.07
C PRO A 610 17.40 12.02 4.39
N ASN A 611 18.60 11.44 4.29
CA ASN A 611 18.80 10.04 4.63
C ASN A 611 18.92 9.87 6.16
N PRO A 612 17.96 9.25 6.84
CA PRO A 612 17.97 9.13 8.30
C PRO A 612 19.02 8.14 8.85
N MET A 613 19.58 7.29 7.97
CA MET A 613 20.63 6.34 8.32
C MET A 613 22.04 6.97 8.38
N ARG A 614 22.21 8.22 7.97
CA ARG A 614 23.51 8.89 7.86
C ARG A 614 23.98 9.60 9.17
#